data_a4b00bd094bf869cf7297e4de85cffa6
#
_entry.id   a4b00bd094bf869cf7297e4de85cffa6
#
_cell.length_a   1.000
_cell.length_b   1.000
_cell.length_c   1.000
_cell.angle_alpha   90.00
_cell.angle_beta   90.00
_cell.angle_gamma   90.00
#
_symmetry.space_group_name_H-M   'P 1'
#
loop_
_entity.id
_entity.type
_entity.pdbx_description
1 polymer ?
#
loop_
_entity_poly.entity_id
_entity_poly.type
_entity_poly.pdbx_seq_one_letter_code
_entity_poly.pdbx_strand_id
1 'polypeptide(L)'
;IQRDVNIALINEMHQLYTSIGINTQDVIEAASTKWNFMKLTPGMVGGHCISIDPYYLMHKSEISGYTPNLMRTARKINDEMHEWVLRDFIRYMDQMNIDLESTEITVFGYSFKENCSDTRNSKVKNLLLLMRDSELKFQLWDPLIMDHDHKELNALGIKTLKDEPKDVKVALLCVRHTQFEDFFKKFNGTLYDYKIPLERYNNIL
;
A
#
# COMPACT_ATOMS: atom_id res chain seq x y z
N ILE A 1 16.84 -4.47 9.65
CA ILE A 1 16.84 -5.81 9.04
C ILE A 1 15.68 -6.64 9.57
N GLN A 2 15.65 -6.97 10.88
CA GLN A 2 14.61 -7.84 11.44
C GLN A 2 13.18 -7.38 11.10
N ARG A 3 12.88 -6.09 11.25
CA ARG A 3 11.55 -5.55 10.90
C ARG A 3 11.23 -5.71 9.42
N ASP A 4 12.18 -5.50 8.55
CA ASP A 4 12.03 -5.67 7.11
C ASP A 4 11.69 -7.12 6.73
N VAL A 5 12.43 -8.08 7.29
CA VAL A 5 12.16 -9.53 7.10
C VAL A 5 10.78 -9.91 7.64
N ASN A 6 10.41 -9.41 8.81
CA ASN A 6 9.12 -9.72 9.42
C ASN A 6 7.94 -9.10 8.65
N ILE A 7 8.11 -7.91 8.07
CA ILE A 7 7.08 -7.32 7.20
C ILE A 7 6.98 -8.12 5.90
N ALA A 8 8.10 -8.55 5.32
CA ALA A 8 8.09 -9.40 4.12
C ALA A 8 7.34 -10.71 4.37
N LEU A 9 7.55 -11.35 5.53
CA LEU A 9 6.79 -12.54 5.92
C LEU A 9 5.28 -12.26 5.98
N ILE A 10 4.86 -11.17 6.62
CA ILE A 10 3.43 -10.80 6.70
C ILE A 10 2.86 -10.45 5.32
N ASN A 11 3.63 -9.78 4.46
CA ASN A 11 3.23 -9.49 3.08
C ASN A 11 3.04 -10.78 2.26
N GLU A 12 3.96 -11.74 2.34
CA GLU A 12 3.84 -13.03 1.66
C GLU A 12 2.64 -13.83 2.19
N MET A 13 2.46 -13.90 3.52
CA MET A 13 1.30 -14.53 4.13
C MET A 13 0.00 -13.88 3.68
N HIS A 14 -0.05 -12.55 3.57
CA HIS A 14 -1.22 -11.83 3.09
C HIS A 14 -1.57 -12.20 1.64
N GLN A 15 -0.57 -12.26 0.76
CA GLN A 15 -0.76 -12.70 -0.62
C GLN A 15 -1.30 -14.14 -0.69
N LEU A 16 -0.72 -15.05 0.11
CA LEU A 16 -1.17 -16.44 0.22
C LEU A 16 -2.61 -16.51 0.74
N TYR A 17 -2.90 -15.85 1.86
CA TYR A 17 -4.24 -15.89 2.47
C TYR A 17 -5.30 -15.32 1.53
N THR A 18 -5.01 -14.22 0.87
CA THR A 18 -5.91 -13.66 -0.16
C THR A 18 -6.18 -14.66 -1.27
N SER A 19 -5.16 -15.43 -1.72
CA SER A 19 -5.33 -16.41 -2.79
C SER A 19 -6.20 -17.60 -2.42
N ILE A 20 -6.32 -17.93 -1.15
CA ILE A 20 -7.11 -19.08 -0.62
C ILE A 20 -8.37 -18.63 0.16
N GLY A 21 -8.72 -17.35 0.10
CA GLY A 21 -9.93 -16.80 0.72
C GLY A 21 -9.88 -16.69 2.26
N ILE A 22 -8.67 -16.61 2.86
CA ILE A 22 -8.50 -16.42 4.30
C ILE A 22 -8.27 -14.93 4.60
N ASN A 23 -8.94 -14.45 5.64
CA ASN A 23 -8.76 -13.09 6.13
C ASN A 23 -7.45 -12.96 6.93
N THR A 24 -6.51 -12.19 6.40
CA THR A 24 -5.21 -11.94 7.05
C THR A 24 -5.35 -11.30 8.42
N GLN A 25 -6.30 -10.37 8.59
CA GLN A 25 -6.50 -9.68 9.86
C GLN A 25 -6.97 -10.65 10.95
N ASP A 26 -7.86 -11.59 10.63
CA ASP A 26 -8.34 -12.60 11.59
C ASP A 26 -7.19 -13.53 12.02
N VAL A 27 -6.31 -13.88 11.10
CA VAL A 27 -5.10 -14.67 11.43
C VAL A 27 -4.17 -13.88 12.35
N ILE A 28 -3.91 -12.61 12.05
CA ILE A 28 -3.06 -11.74 12.88
C ILE A 28 -3.69 -11.56 14.27
N GLU A 29 -4.99 -11.35 14.36
CA GLU A 29 -5.70 -11.21 15.64
C GLU A 29 -5.62 -12.50 16.46
N ALA A 30 -5.89 -13.65 15.86
CA ALA A 30 -5.75 -14.94 16.52
C ALA A 30 -4.32 -15.21 17.00
N ALA A 31 -3.32 -14.95 16.15
CA ALA A 31 -1.91 -15.11 16.50
C ALA A 31 -1.47 -14.15 17.61
N SER A 32 -2.03 -12.94 17.65
CA SER A 32 -1.73 -11.91 18.65
C SER A 32 -2.18 -12.27 20.07
N THR A 33 -2.95 -13.34 20.24
CA THR A 33 -3.27 -13.90 21.57
C THR A 33 -2.05 -14.52 22.24
N LYS A 34 -0.97 -14.79 21.50
CA LYS A 34 0.31 -15.30 22.04
C LYS A 34 1.19 -14.12 22.45
N TRP A 35 1.70 -14.15 23.67
CA TRP A 35 2.50 -13.09 24.26
C TRP A 35 3.78 -12.75 23.48
N ASN A 36 4.35 -13.69 22.74
CA ASN A 36 5.58 -13.53 21.98
C ASN A 36 5.35 -13.28 20.49
N PHE A 37 4.10 -13.09 20.05
CA PHE A 37 3.81 -12.76 18.66
C PHE A 37 4.08 -11.29 18.38
N MET A 38 4.92 -11.01 17.39
CA MET A 38 5.15 -9.64 16.93
C MET A 38 4.02 -9.23 15.97
N LYS A 39 3.09 -8.42 16.47
CA LYS A 39 1.96 -7.94 15.65
C LYS A 39 2.45 -6.94 14.60
N LEU A 40 2.46 -7.38 13.35
CA LEU A 40 2.71 -6.57 12.16
C LEU A 40 1.54 -6.71 11.20
N THR A 41 1.35 -5.72 10.35
CA THR A 41 0.31 -5.73 9.30
C THR A 41 0.96 -5.68 7.93
N PRO A 42 0.30 -6.18 6.87
CA PRO A 42 0.75 -6.02 5.51
C PRO A 42 0.96 -4.54 5.16
N GLY A 43 1.92 -4.25 4.30
CA GLY A 43 2.17 -2.87 3.92
C GLY A 43 3.21 -2.69 2.84
N MET A 44 3.05 -1.61 2.10
CA MET A 44 4.07 -1.11 1.19
C MET A 44 5.15 -0.40 2.00
N VAL A 45 6.34 -1.02 2.09
CA VAL A 45 7.44 -0.55 2.95
C VAL A 45 8.16 0.62 2.31
N GLY A 46 7.98 1.80 2.87
CA GLY A 46 8.65 3.04 2.49
C GLY A 46 9.56 3.61 3.58
N GLY A 47 9.87 4.91 3.46
CA GLY A 47 10.76 5.63 4.36
C GLY A 47 12.23 5.39 4.06
N HIS A 48 13.12 5.87 4.92
CA HIS A 48 14.55 5.86 4.60
C HIS A 48 15.42 4.94 5.48
N CYS A 49 14.83 4.24 6.45
CA CYS A 49 15.55 3.23 7.23
C CYS A 49 15.22 1.82 6.76
N ILE A 50 13.96 1.38 6.90
CA ILE A 50 13.58 -0.02 6.63
C ILE A 50 13.78 -0.37 5.16
N SER A 51 13.48 0.55 4.25
CA SER A 51 13.61 0.33 2.81
C SER A 51 15.04 0.53 2.27
N ILE A 52 15.98 1.04 3.06
CA ILE A 52 17.32 1.43 2.59
C ILE A 52 18.43 0.67 3.33
N ASP A 53 18.43 0.63 4.68
CA ASP A 53 19.52 0.05 5.46
C ASP A 53 19.82 -1.42 5.13
N PRO A 54 18.85 -2.27 4.78
CA PRO A 54 19.14 -3.64 4.35
C PRO A 54 20.06 -3.71 3.13
N TYR A 55 19.97 -2.77 2.19
CA TYR A 55 20.82 -2.75 1.00
C TYR A 55 22.28 -2.48 1.34
N TYR A 56 22.58 -1.61 2.31
CA TYR A 56 23.95 -1.37 2.77
C TYR A 56 24.56 -2.63 3.34
N LEU A 57 23.82 -3.37 4.18
CA LEU A 57 24.33 -4.60 4.76
C LEU A 57 24.46 -5.72 3.72
N MET A 58 23.52 -5.84 2.79
CA MET A 58 23.61 -6.79 1.68
C MET A 58 24.83 -6.53 0.80
N HIS A 59 25.05 -5.26 0.41
CA HIS A 59 26.23 -4.87 -0.36
C HIS A 59 27.53 -5.20 0.36
N LYS A 60 27.63 -4.86 1.66
CA LYS A 60 28.81 -5.21 2.46
C LYS A 60 29.04 -6.71 2.58
N SER A 61 27.97 -7.48 2.73
CA SER A 61 28.00 -8.94 2.79
C SER A 61 28.57 -9.53 1.49
N GLU A 62 28.09 -9.07 0.34
CA GLU A 62 28.53 -9.52 -0.98
C GLU A 62 30.02 -9.24 -1.23
N ILE A 63 30.51 -8.06 -0.86
CA ILE A 63 31.94 -7.73 -0.92
C ILE A 63 32.77 -8.68 -0.05
N SER A 64 32.18 -9.19 1.04
CA SER A 64 32.83 -10.14 1.95
C SER A 64 32.69 -11.60 1.50
N GLY A 65 32.11 -11.86 0.31
CA GLY A 65 31.93 -13.19 -0.26
C GLY A 65 30.74 -13.98 0.31
N TYR A 66 29.84 -13.33 1.06
CA TYR A 66 28.64 -13.99 1.61
C TYR A 66 27.36 -13.51 0.92
N THR A 67 26.50 -14.43 0.49
CA THR A 67 25.21 -14.11 -0.13
C THR A 67 24.08 -14.12 0.90
N PRO A 68 23.48 -12.96 1.25
CA PRO A 68 22.44 -12.85 2.28
C PRO A 68 21.04 -13.18 1.72
N ASN A 69 20.77 -14.46 1.46
CA ASN A 69 19.58 -14.93 0.74
C ASN A 69 18.26 -14.48 1.39
N LEU A 70 18.12 -14.63 2.71
CA LEU A 70 16.90 -14.21 3.43
C LEU A 70 16.61 -12.71 3.26
N MET A 71 17.63 -11.87 3.39
CA MET A 71 17.48 -10.42 3.24
C MET A 71 17.12 -10.04 1.81
N ARG A 72 17.76 -10.67 0.82
CA ARG A 72 17.44 -10.46 -0.60
C ARG A 72 15.99 -10.83 -0.90
N THR A 73 15.53 -11.99 -0.44
CA THR A 73 14.15 -12.44 -0.64
C THR A 73 13.17 -11.51 0.05
N ALA A 74 13.42 -11.11 1.29
CA ALA A 74 12.58 -10.17 2.02
C ALA A 74 12.47 -8.81 1.30
N ARG A 75 13.60 -8.26 0.82
CA ARG A 75 13.59 -7.03 0.04
C ARG A 75 12.78 -7.17 -1.24
N LYS A 76 12.95 -8.27 -1.98
CA LYS A 76 12.17 -8.52 -3.20
C LYS A 76 10.67 -8.50 -2.91
N ILE A 77 10.19 -9.24 -1.90
CA ILE A 77 8.77 -9.28 -1.53
C ILE A 77 8.25 -7.88 -1.19
N ASN A 78 8.99 -7.12 -0.34
CA ASN A 78 8.58 -5.78 0.06
C ASN A 78 8.63 -4.77 -1.10
N ASP A 79 9.59 -4.90 -2.00
CA ASP A 79 9.74 -4.00 -3.13
C ASP A 79 8.66 -4.23 -4.21
N GLU A 80 8.23 -5.48 -4.42
CA GLU A 80 7.21 -5.87 -5.39
C GLU A 80 5.78 -5.74 -4.84
N MET A 81 5.60 -5.36 -3.57
CA MET A 81 4.27 -5.29 -2.95
C MET A 81 3.32 -4.34 -3.67
N HIS A 82 3.81 -3.24 -4.24
CA HIS A 82 3.00 -2.28 -5.00
C HIS A 82 2.44 -2.90 -6.30
N GLU A 83 3.17 -3.80 -6.94
CA GLU A 83 2.69 -4.54 -8.11
C GLU A 83 1.58 -5.51 -7.73
N TRP A 84 1.76 -6.22 -6.60
CA TRP A 84 0.73 -7.10 -6.10
C TRP A 84 -0.55 -6.33 -5.75
N VAL A 85 -0.44 -5.19 -5.09
CA VAL A 85 -1.58 -4.32 -4.75
C VAL A 85 -2.35 -3.92 -6.00
N LEU A 86 -1.66 -3.51 -7.08
CA LEU A 86 -2.35 -3.16 -8.33
C LEU A 86 -3.06 -4.35 -8.95
N ARG A 87 -2.41 -5.51 -9.04
CA ARG A 87 -3.04 -6.73 -9.58
C ARG A 87 -4.27 -7.15 -8.77
N ASP A 88 -4.17 -7.10 -7.45
CA ASP A 88 -5.28 -7.44 -6.57
C ASP A 88 -6.43 -6.43 -6.66
N PHE A 89 -6.12 -5.13 -6.75
CA PHE A 89 -7.09 -4.08 -6.99
C PHE A 89 -7.85 -4.29 -8.31
N ILE A 90 -7.14 -4.55 -9.42
CA ILE A 90 -7.78 -4.80 -10.73
C ILE A 90 -8.70 -6.02 -10.64
N ARG A 91 -8.23 -7.12 -10.04
CA ARG A 91 -9.03 -8.32 -9.82
C ARG A 91 -10.31 -8.02 -9.03
N TYR A 92 -10.20 -7.19 -7.99
CA TYR A 92 -11.34 -6.79 -7.17
C TYR A 92 -12.34 -5.95 -7.96
N MET A 93 -11.88 -4.99 -8.76
CA MET A 93 -12.76 -4.19 -9.61
C MET A 93 -13.53 -5.08 -10.62
N ASP A 94 -12.85 -6.06 -11.20
CA ASP A 94 -13.47 -7.04 -12.10
C ASP A 94 -14.58 -7.85 -11.38
N GLN A 95 -14.32 -8.33 -10.17
CA GLN A 95 -15.31 -9.02 -9.34
C GLN A 95 -16.52 -8.14 -9.00
N MET A 96 -16.32 -6.83 -8.84
CA MET A 96 -17.38 -5.85 -8.60
C MET A 96 -18.06 -5.36 -9.88
N ASN A 97 -17.69 -5.89 -11.06
CA ASN A 97 -18.15 -5.48 -12.38
C ASN A 97 -17.95 -3.96 -12.63
N ILE A 98 -16.83 -3.41 -12.17
CA ILE A 98 -16.46 -2.01 -12.37
C ILE A 98 -15.49 -1.92 -13.55
N ASP A 99 -15.89 -1.19 -14.57
CA ASP A 99 -15.06 -0.89 -15.73
C ASP A 99 -14.04 0.22 -15.40
N LEU A 100 -12.77 -0.15 -15.32
CA LEU A 100 -11.65 0.76 -15.02
C LEU A 100 -11.28 1.66 -16.20
N GLU A 101 -11.66 1.34 -17.44
CA GLU A 101 -11.40 2.20 -18.60
C GLU A 101 -12.23 3.48 -18.54
N SER A 102 -13.44 3.38 -18.02
CA SER A 102 -14.40 4.51 -17.91
C SER A 102 -14.46 5.15 -16.52
N THR A 103 -13.94 4.50 -15.48
CA THR A 103 -14.06 4.93 -14.08
C THR A 103 -12.81 5.66 -13.61
N GLU A 104 -12.97 6.88 -13.06
CA GLU A 104 -11.88 7.59 -12.38
C GLU A 104 -11.71 7.05 -10.96
N ILE A 105 -10.48 6.63 -10.63
CA ILE A 105 -10.10 6.12 -9.31
C ILE A 105 -9.58 7.29 -8.49
N THR A 106 -9.97 7.40 -7.23
CA THR A 106 -9.30 8.31 -6.29
C THR A 106 -8.43 7.49 -5.34
N VAL A 107 -7.12 7.75 -5.39
CA VAL A 107 -6.14 7.16 -4.49
C VAL A 107 -6.03 8.01 -3.24
N PHE A 108 -6.13 7.38 -2.06
CA PHE A 108 -6.08 8.04 -0.76
C PHE A 108 -4.78 7.70 -0.03
N GLY A 109 -3.99 8.73 0.27
CA GLY A 109 -2.74 8.62 1.01
C GLY A 109 -1.53 8.32 0.13
N TYR A 110 -0.48 9.12 0.31
CA TYR A 110 0.77 9.05 -0.46
C TYR A 110 2.01 8.91 0.43
N SER A 111 1.96 9.43 1.65
CA SER A 111 3.08 9.38 2.58
C SER A 111 3.52 7.93 2.88
N PHE A 112 4.73 7.74 3.42
CA PHE A 112 5.22 6.37 3.67
C PHE A 112 4.54 5.67 4.86
N LYS A 113 3.82 6.40 5.71
CA LYS A 113 3.06 5.88 6.85
C LYS A 113 1.90 6.79 7.25
N GLU A 114 1.00 6.26 8.06
CA GLU A 114 -0.18 6.94 8.58
C GLU A 114 0.19 8.19 9.41
N ASN A 115 -0.60 9.27 9.25
CA ASN A 115 -0.48 10.52 10.00
C ASN A 115 0.92 11.17 9.97
N CYS A 116 1.54 11.12 8.81
CA CYS A 116 2.88 11.66 8.58
C CYS A 116 2.94 12.36 7.22
N SER A 117 3.61 13.50 7.16
CA SER A 117 3.84 14.24 5.90
C SER A 117 5.10 13.81 5.15
N ASP A 118 5.86 12.82 5.66
CA ASP A 118 7.08 12.36 5.01
C ASP A 118 6.75 11.42 3.85
N THR A 119 7.15 11.80 2.66
CA THR A 119 6.89 11.10 1.40
C THR A 119 8.11 10.36 0.85
N ARG A 120 9.27 10.45 1.55
CA ARG A 120 10.52 9.88 1.09
C ARG A 120 10.43 8.36 0.90
N ASN A 121 10.81 7.90 -0.30
CA ASN A 121 10.75 6.49 -0.68
C ASN A 121 9.38 5.84 -0.46
N SER A 122 8.29 6.61 -0.56
CA SER A 122 6.95 6.04 -0.51
C SER A 122 6.75 5.05 -1.66
N LYS A 123 6.37 3.83 -1.35
CA LYS A 123 6.02 2.81 -2.35
C LYS A 123 4.69 3.11 -3.06
N VAL A 124 3.88 4.02 -2.51
CA VAL A 124 2.70 4.52 -3.22
C VAL A 124 3.11 5.24 -4.50
N LYS A 125 4.26 5.95 -4.53
CA LYS A 125 4.79 6.53 -5.76
C LYS A 125 4.97 5.48 -6.86
N ASN A 126 5.55 4.33 -6.53
CA ASN A 126 5.73 3.25 -7.48
C ASN A 126 4.39 2.70 -7.99
N LEU A 127 3.41 2.55 -7.10
CA LEU A 127 2.05 2.16 -7.45
C LEU A 127 1.41 3.16 -8.43
N LEU A 128 1.50 4.47 -8.14
CA LEU A 128 0.92 5.52 -9.00
C LEU A 128 1.59 5.55 -10.39
N LEU A 129 2.91 5.35 -10.45
CA LEU A 129 3.62 5.25 -11.73
C LEU A 129 3.16 4.02 -12.52
N LEU A 130 2.99 2.89 -11.87
CA LEU A 130 2.49 1.67 -12.50
C LEU A 130 1.04 1.82 -12.98
N MET A 131 0.17 2.48 -12.20
CA MET A 131 -1.20 2.82 -12.61
C MET A 131 -1.22 3.73 -13.84
N ARG A 132 -0.35 4.75 -13.88
CA ARG A 132 -0.19 5.65 -15.03
C ARG A 132 0.25 4.88 -16.28
N ASP A 133 1.28 4.04 -16.13
CA ASP A 133 1.83 3.25 -17.23
C ASP A 133 0.86 2.17 -17.75
N SER A 134 -0.12 1.80 -16.90
CA SER A 134 -1.27 0.96 -17.26
C SER A 134 -2.46 1.75 -17.81
N GLU A 135 -2.29 3.05 -18.09
CA GLU A 135 -3.31 3.95 -18.65
C GLU A 135 -4.61 4.07 -17.82
N LEU A 136 -4.54 3.77 -16.52
CA LEU A 136 -5.68 3.91 -15.63
C LEU A 136 -5.99 5.39 -15.39
N LYS A 137 -7.30 5.74 -15.32
CA LYS A 137 -7.75 7.08 -14.98
C LYS A 137 -7.79 7.24 -13.46
N PHE A 138 -6.90 8.04 -12.90
CA PHE A 138 -6.87 8.25 -11.46
C PHE A 138 -6.41 9.64 -11.05
N GLN A 139 -6.69 9.97 -9.81
CA GLN A 139 -6.21 11.14 -9.11
C GLN A 139 -5.79 10.78 -7.69
N LEU A 140 -4.88 11.54 -7.11
CA LEU A 140 -4.38 11.33 -5.75
C LEU A 140 -4.87 12.43 -4.82
N TRP A 141 -5.31 12.04 -3.64
CA TRP A 141 -5.56 12.97 -2.53
C TRP A 141 -4.85 12.50 -1.26
N ASP A 142 -4.03 13.39 -0.72
CA ASP A 142 -3.41 13.24 0.60
C ASP A 142 -3.28 14.64 1.22
N PRO A 143 -3.99 14.94 2.31
CA PRO A 143 -4.00 16.27 2.93
C PRO A 143 -2.68 16.62 3.64
N LEU A 144 -1.77 15.67 3.80
CA LEU A 144 -0.51 15.86 4.52
C LEU A 144 0.70 16.10 3.61
N ILE A 145 0.56 15.92 2.29
CA ILE A 145 1.67 16.16 1.36
C ILE A 145 1.87 17.65 1.10
N MET A 146 3.10 18.01 0.79
CA MET A 146 3.52 19.39 0.63
C MET A 146 3.42 19.85 -0.84
N ASP A 147 3.50 21.17 -1.07
CA ASP A 147 3.47 21.73 -2.43
C ASP A 147 4.57 21.19 -3.36
N HIS A 148 5.73 20.79 -2.82
CA HIS A 148 6.78 20.20 -3.62
C HIS A 148 6.41 18.80 -4.11
N ASP A 149 5.71 17.99 -3.29
CA ASP A 149 5.21 16.67 -3.69
C ASP A 149 4.17 16.80 -4.80
N HIS A 150 3.23 17.74 -4.68
CA HIS A 150 2.26 18.06 -5.72
C HIS A 150 2.95 18.40 -7.05
N LYS A 151 4.00 19.25 -7.00
CA LYS A 151 4.75 19.65 -8.20
C LYS A 151 5.48 18.46 -8.83
N GLU A 152 6.14 17.65 -8.00
CA GLU A 152 6.87 16.46 -8.47
C GLU A 152 5.92 15.45 -9.13
N LEU A 153 4.81 15.11 -8.47
CA LEU A 153 3.84 14.14 -8.97
C LEU A 153 3.16 14.63 -10.25
N ASN A 154 2.77 15.91 -10.30
CA ASN A 154 2.17 16.48 -11.51
C ASN A 154 3.17 16.50 -12.68
N ALA A 155 4.46 16.75 -12.44
CA ALA A 155 5.51 16.64 -13.46
C ALA A 155 5.69 15.21 -13.99
N LEU A 156 5.32 14.19 -13.18
CA LEU A 156 5.27 12.79 -13.59
C LEU A 156 3.96 12.38 -14.26
N GLY A 157 3.05 13.33 -14.53
CA GLY A 157 1.75 13.06 -15.13
C GLY A 157 0.70 12.52 -14.16
N ILE A 158 0.92 12.62 -12.85
CA ILE A 158 -0.01 12.15 -11.81
C ILE A 158 -0.82 13.34 -11.31
N LYS A 159 -2.13 13.33 -11.55
CA LYS A 159 -3.06 14.37 -11.08
C LYS A 159 -3.20 14.32 -9.56
N THR A 160 -2.90 15.42 -8.87
CA THR A 160 -3.04 15.54 -7.42
C THR A 160 -4.09 16.57 -7.03
N LEU A 161 -4.84 16.29 -5.97
CA LEU A 161 -5.86 17.18 -5.42
C LEU A 161 -5.33 17.86 -4.16
N LYS A 162 -5.62 19.17 -3.99
CA LYS A 162 -5.34 19.93 -2.76
C LYS A 162 -6.52 19.88 -1.78
N ASP A 163 -7.73 19.85 -2.31
CA ASP A 163 -8.95 19.80 -1.52
C ASP A 163 -9.53 18.39 -1.49
N GLU A 164 -10.39 18.12 -0.50
CA GLU A 164 -11.13 16.87 -0.37
C GLU A 164 -11.90 16.55 -1.66
N PRO A 165 -11.74 15.32 -2.21
CA PRO A 165 -12.39 14.94 -3.45
C PRO A 165 -13.91 14.87 -3.30
N LYS A 166 -14.62 15.21 -4.38
CA LYS A 166 -16.07 15.09 -4.48
C LYS A 166 -16.43 14.02 -5.52
N ASP A 167 -17.61 13.43 -5.35
CA ASP A 167 -18.18 12.46 -6.31
C ASP A 167 -17.28 11.24 -6.59
N VAL A 168 -16.57 10.78 -5.57
CA VAL A 168 -15.70 9.60 -5.67
C VAL A 168 -16.55 8.34 -5.82
N LYS A 169 -16.33 7.58 -6.90
CA LYS A 169 -17.00 6.29 -7.15
C LYS A 169 -16.15 5.12 -6.67
N VAL A 170 -14.85 5.18 -6.92
CA VAL A 170 -13.87 4.15 -6.54
C VAL A 170 -12.75 4.79 -5.74
N ALA A 171 -12.54 4.31 -4.53
CA ALA A 171 -11.47 4.71 -3.64
C ALA A 171 -10.45 3.59 -3.47
N LEU A 172 -9.18 3.88 -3.75
CA LEU A 172 -8.04 3.02 -3.45
C LEU A 172 -7.30 3.59 -2.23
N LEU A 173 -7.44 2.96 -1.08
CA LEU A 173 -6.81 3.41 0.17
C LEU A 173 -5.42 2.81 0.32
N CYS A 174 -4.39 3.65 0.15
CA CYS A 174 -2.99 3.25 0.26
C CYS A 174 -2.41 3.51 1.65
N VAL A 175 -2.70 4.68 2.23
CA VAL A 175 -2.24 5.06 3.57
C VAL A 175 -3.44 5.61 4.35
N ARG A 176 -3.71 5.06 5.53
CA ARG A 176 -4.88 5.44 6.33
C ARG A 176 -4.54 6.61 7.27
N HIS A 177 -4.84 7.83 6.84
CA HIS A 177 -4.79 9.00 7.71
C HIS A 177 -6.08 9.18 8.50
N THR A 178 -6.00 9.68 9.73
CA THR A 178 -7.17 10.00 10.54
C THR A 178 -8.07 11.06 9.89
N GLN A 179 -7.48 11.94 9.06
CA GLN A 179 -8.21 12.94 8.27
C GLN A 179 -9.20 12.33 7.25
N PHE A 180 -9.03 11.06 6.89
CA PHE A 180 -9.95 10.37 5.98
C PHE A 180 -11.21 9.81 6.66
N GLU A 181 -11.23 9.71 8.00
CA GLU A 181 -12.33 9.06 8.72
C GLU A 181 -13.69 9.68 8.42
N ASP A 182 -13.78 11.01 8.42
CA ASP A 182 -15.06 11.70 8.18
C ASP A 182 -15.52 11.61 6.73
N PHE A 183 -14.58 11.50 5.78
CA PHE A 183 -14.88 11.18 4.39
C PHE A 183 -15.45 9.78 4.26
N PHE A 184 -14.74 8.77 4.79
CA PHE A 184 -15.15 7.37 4.64
C PHE A 184 -16.42 7.00 5.43
N LYS A 185 -16.75 7.71 6.51
CA LYS A 185 -18.06 7.55 7.20
C LYS A 185 -19.27 7.92 6.30
N LYS A 186 -19.07 8.76 5.30
CA LYS A 186 -20.11 9.24 4.37
C LYS A 186 -19.98 8.62 2.98
N PHE A 187 -18.91 7.87 2.75
CA PHE A 187 -18.60 7.30 1.46
C PHE A 187 -19.50 6.10 1.16
N ASN A 188 -20.15 6.11 0.00
CA ASN A 188 -21.06 5.07 -0.47
C ASN A 188 -20.62 4.42 -1.79
N GLY A 189 -19.40 4.71 -2.23
CA GLY A 189 -18.80 4.10 -3.42
C GLY A 189 -18.08 2.79 -3.10
N THR A 190 -17.30 2.31 -4.05
CA THR A 190 -16.47 1.13 -3.86
C THR A 190 -15.12 1.49 -3.24
N LEU A 191 -14.85 0.96 -2.04
CA LEU A 191 -13.58 1.12 -1.35
C LEU A 191 -12.75 -0.15 -1.50
N TYR A 192 -11.49 0.01 -1.90
CA TYR A 192 -10.49 -1.04 -1.81
C TYR A 192 -9.36 -0.61 -0.87
N ASP A 193 -9.15 -1.38 0.19
CA ASP A 193 -8.01 -1.28 1.10
C ASP A 193 -7.29 -2.62 1.13
N TYR A 194 -6.11 -2.71 0.53
CA TYR A 194 -5.37 -3.97 0.43
C TYR A 194 -4.99 -4.61 1.77
N LYS A 195 -5.10 -3.87 2.88
CA LYS A 195 -4.83 -4.38 4.23
C LYS A 195 -6.03 -5.10 4.86
N ILE A 196 -7.23 -4.89 4.31
CA ILE A 196 -8.49 -5.43 4.84
C ILE A 196 -9.14 -6.29 3.78
N PRO A 197 -9.51 -7.55 4.07
CA PRO A 197 -10.18 -8.40 3.09
C PRO A 197 -11.60 -7.92 2.75
N LEU A 198 -12.01 -8.27 1.55
CA LEU A 198 -13.21 -7.86 0.85
C LEU A 198 -14.53 -8.00 1.63
N GLU A 199 -14.66 -9.03 2.45
CA GLU A 199 -15.90 -9.34 3.17
C GLU A 199 -16.23 -8.35 4.30
N ARG A 200 -15.26 -7.56 4.78
CA ARG A 200 -15.46 -6.59 5.88
C ARG A 200 -15.84 -5.19 5.43
N TYR A 201 -15.72 -4.85 4.15
CA TYR A 201 -16.12 -3.51 3.68
C TYR A 201 -17.59 -3.20 3.92
N ASN A 202 -18.44 -4.23 3.86
CA ASN A 202 -19.89 -4.07 4.11
C ASN A 202 -20.26 -3.96 5.60
N ASN A 203 -19.30 -4.12 6.52
CA ASN A 203 -19.55 -4.15 7.99
C ASN A 203 -18.78 -3.06 8.77
N ILE A 204 -18.03 -2.18 8.10
CA ILE A 204 -17.20 -1.14 8.75
C ILE A 204 -17.81 0.28 8.58
N LEU A 205 -18.88 0.40 7.83
CA LEU A 205 -19.66 1.64 7.67
C LEU A 205 -20.91 1.63 8.51
#